data_8ddaf45adcbf642bc661a5f25bae5fbd
#
_entry.id   8ddaf45adcbf642bc661a5f25bae5fbd
#
_cell.length_a   1.000
_cell.length_b   1.000
_cell.length_c   1.000
_cell.angle_alpha   90.00
_cell.angle_beta   90.00
_cell.angle_gamma   90.00
#
_symmetry.space_group_name_H-M   'P 1'
#
loop_
_entity.id
_entity.type
_entity.pdbx_description
1 polymer ?
#
loop_
_entity_poly.entity_id
_entity_poly.type
_entity_poly.pdbx_seq_one_letter_code
_entity_poly.pdbx_strand_id
1 'polypeptide(L)' 'MARDGVTVNALAPGFVDTDMLPGDPHELGHRVPVGRVGRPEEVADLAIAILTNGYLTSKVLTIDGGAYPR' A
#
# COMPACT_ATOMS: atom_id res chain seq x y z
N MET A 1 -9.51 6.33 21.15
CA MET A 1 -9.55 5.02 20.51
C MET A 1 -8.34 4.17 20.87
N ALA A 2 -7.14 4.72 20.78
CA ALA A 2 -5.95 3.93 21.13
C ALA A 2 -5.93 3.43 22.57
N ARG A 3 -6.50 4.19 23.49
CA ARG A 3 -6.60 3.81 24.92
C ARG A 3 -7.42 2.55 25.14
N ASP A 4 -8.33 2.23 24.22
CA ASP A 4 -9.17 1.04 24.32
C ASP A 4 -8.54 -0.17 23.61
N GLY A 5 -7.28 -0.07 23.22
CA GLY A 5 -6.59 -1.11 22.47
C GLY A 5 -6.97 -1.13 20.99
N VAL A 6 -7.66 -0.12 20.50
CA VAL A 6 -8.06 -0.01 19.10
C VAL A 6 -7.10 0.90 18.36
N THR A 7 -6.53 0.40 17.27
CA THR A 7 -5.69 1.21 16.36
C THR A 7 -6.43 1.44 15.04
N VAL A 8 -6.21 2.60 14.45
CA VAL A 8 -6.83 2.96 13.17
C VAL A 8 -5.75 3.51 12.25
N ASN A 9 -5.61 2.88 11.11
CA ASN A 9 -4.64 3.29 10.09
C ASN A 9 -5.30 3.24 8.72
N ALA A 10 -4.71 3.93 7.76
CA ALA A 10 -5.13 3.89 6.36
C ALA A 10 -4.00 3.37 5.50
N LEU A 11 -4.36 2.66 4.45
CA LEU A 11 -3.42 2.15 3.47
C LEU A 11 -3.75 2.78 2.12
N ALA A 12 -2.75 3.39 1.50
CA ALA A 12 -2.91 4.09 0.21
C ALA A 12 -2.02 3.42 -0.85
N PRO A 13 -2.55 2.44 -1.58
CA PRO A 13 -1.78 1.78 -2.64
C PRO A 13 -1.69 2.65 -3.90
N GLY A 14 -0.56 2.52 -4.62
CA GLY A 14 -0.43 3.05 -5.95
C GLY A 14 -0.93 2.06 -7.00
N PHE A 15 -0.21 1.93 -8.13
CA PHE A 15 -0.58 0.97 -9.16
C PHE A 15 -0.34 -0.46 -8.68
N VAL A 16 -1.40 -1.24 -8.65
CA VAL A 16 -1.36 -2.66 -8.24
C VAL A 16 -1.99 -3.48 -9.36
N ASP A 17 -1.38 -4.60 -9.67
CA ASP A 17 -1.83 -5.48 -10.77
C ASP A 17 -3.13 -6.18 -10.39
N THR A 18 -4.23 -5.51 -10.70
CA THR A 18 -5.60 -5.99 -10.49
C THR A 18 -6.43 -5.69 -11.73
N ASP A 19 -7.64 -6.23 -11.79
CA ASP A 19 -8.57 -5.97 -12.88
C ASP A 19 -8.96 -4.49 -12.99
N MET A 20 -8.75 -3.71 -11.93
CA MET A 20 -9.07 -2.29 -11.91
C MET A 20 -7.91 -1.40 -12.36
N LEU A 21 -6.77 -1.99 -12.73
CA LEU A 21 -5.62 -1.21 -13.17
C LEU A 21 -5.97 -0.48 -14.48
N PRO A 22 -5.69 0.84 -14.59
CA PRO A 22 -6.14 1.65 -15.73
C PRO A 22 -5.30 1.50 -17.00
N GLY A 23 -4.57 0.42 -17.16
CA GLY A 23 -3.75 0.21 -18.34
C GLY A 23 -2.93 -1.07 -18.23
N ASP A 24 -2.00 -1.23 -19.16
CA ASP A 24 -1.11 -2.38 -19.19
C ASP A 24 -0.11 -2.32 -18.01
N PRO A 25 -0.02 -3.39 -17.19
CA PRO A 25 0.91 -3.41 -16.05
C PRO A 25 2.36 -3.13 -16.43
N HIS A 26 2.80 -3.66 -17.57
CA HIS A 26 4.18 -3.45 -18.02
C HIS A 26 4.45 -1.97 -18.32
N GLU A 27 3.54 -1.32 -19.03
CA GLU A 27 3.69 0.09 -19.36
C GLU A 27 3.58 0.99 -18.13
N LEU A 28 2.61 0.73 -17.27
CA LEU A 28 2.44 1.49 -16.04
C LEU A 28 3.64 1.31 -15.11
N GLY A 29 4.26 0.14 -15.11
CA GLY A 29 5.45 -0.12 -14.32
C GLY A 29 6.63 0.76 -14.67
N HIS A 30 6.73 1.20 -15.93
CA HIS A 30 7.79 2.13 -16.34
C HIS A 30 7.66 3.51 -15.67
N ARG A 31 6.49 3.83 -15.16
CA ARG A 31 6.20 5.11 -14.49
C ARG A 31 6.46 5.05 -12.99
N VAL A 32 6.84 3.90 -12.48
CA VAL A 32 7.06 3.65 -11.05
C VAL A 32 8.56 3.53 -10.80
N PRO A 33 9.14 4.27 -9.84
CA PRO A 33 10.57 4.21 -9.57
C PRO A 33 11.12 2.81 -9.30
N VAL A 34 10.33 1.93 -8.65
CA VAL A 34 10.72 0.55 -8.44
C VAL A 34 10.80 -0.23 -9.77
N GLY A 35 10.13 0.24 -10.83
CA GLY A 35 10.22 -0.34 -12.16
C GLY A 35 9.12 -1.34 -12.50
N ARG A 36 8.13 -1.50 -11.63
CA ARG A 36 6.98 -2.38 -11.86
C ARG A 36 5.80 -1.93 -11.02
N VAL A 37 4.60 -2.38 -11.40
CA VAL A 37 3.42 -2.21 -10.54
C VAL A 37 3.51 -3.17 -9.36
N GLY A 38 2.80 -2.86 -8.28
CA GLY A 38 2.76 -3.71 -7.11
C GLY A 38 1.94 -4.97 -7.35
N ARG A 39 2.14 -5.97 -6.51
CA ARG A 39 1.33 -7.18 -6.51
C ARG A 39 0.29 -7.11 -5.40
N PRO A 40 -0.91 -7.68 -5.61
CA PRO A 40 -1.92 -7.70 -4.56
C PRO A 40 -1.40 -8.31 -3.24
N GLU A 41 -0.54 -9.32 -3.33
CA GLU A 41 0.05 -9.97 -2.15
C GLU A 41 0.91 -9.02 -1.34
N GLU A 42 1.58 -8.09 -1.99
CA GLU A 42 2.43 -7.11 -1.30
C GLU A 42 1.58 -6.14 -0.48
N VAL A 43 0.44 -5.74 -1.01
CA VAL A 43 -0.51 -4.88 -0.28
C VAL A 43 -1.14 -5.66 0.88
N ALA A 44 -1.50 -6.90 0.64
CA ALA A 44 -2.08 -7.76 1.68
C ALA A 44 -1.10 -8.02 2.82
N ASP A 45 0.17 -8.27 2.50
CA ASP A 45 1.21 -8.49 3.51
C ASP A 45 1.38 -7.26 4.40
N LEU A 46 1.37 -6.07 3.81
CA LEU A 46 1.45 -4.84 4.59
C LEU A 46 0.21 -4.64 5.44
N ALA A 47 -0.97 -4.92 4.90
CA ALA A 47 -2.22 -4.80 5.64
C ALA A 47 -2.21 -5.69 6.88
N ILE A 48 -1.75 -6.93 6.75
CA ILE A 48 -1.64 -7.85 7.87
C ILE A 48 -0.66 -7.32 8.92
N ALA A 49 0.50 -6.81 8.49
CA ALA A 49 1.48 -6.23 9.39
C ALA A 49 0.91 -5.05 10.19
N ILE A 50 0.12 -4.21 9.54
CA ILE A 50 -0.56 -3.09 10.19
C ILE A 50 -1.58 -3.59 11.22
N LEU A 51 -2.40 -4.56 10.84
CA LEU A 51 -3.46 -5.08 11.69
C LEU A 51 -2.93 -5.80 12.93
N THR A 52 -1.75 -6.39 12.83
CA THR A 52 -1.15 -7.14 13.93
C THR A 52 -0.17 -6.33 14.79
N ASN A 53 0.04 -5.06 14.43
CA ASN A 53 0.96 -4.19 15.16
C ASN A 53 0.18 -3.24 16.07
N GLY A 54 0.14 -3.54 17.35
CA GLY A 54 -0.61 -2.76 18.33
C GLY A 54 0.02 -1.41 18.69
N TYR A 55 1.23 -1.14 18.20
CA TYR A 55 1.92 0.12 18.49
C TYR A 55 1.81 1.14 17.36
N LEU A 56 1.16 0.78 16.26
CA LEU A 56 0.97 1.64 15.09
C LEU A 56 -0.47 2.13 15.07
N THR A 57 -0.65 3.45 15.07
CA THR A 57 -1.99 4.05 14.96
C THR A 57 -1.92 5.45 14.37
N SER A 58 -3.03 5.89 13.81
CA SER A 58 -3.20 7.24 13.23
C SER A 58 -2.22 7.52 12.10
N LYS A 59 -1.91 6.49 11.31
CA LYS A 59 -0.98 6.63 10.18
C LYS A 59 -1.66 6.37 8.85
N VAL A 60 -1.16 7.06 7.82
CA VAL A 60 -1.46 6.73 6.43
C VAL A 60 -0.17 6.19 5.83
N LEU A 61 -0.21 4.95 5.38
CA LEU A 61 0.95 4.28 4.80
C LEU A 61 0.74 4.15 3.30
N THR A 62 1.62 4.76 2.52
CA THR A 62 1.60 4.62 1.07
C THR A 62 2.47 3.44 0.66
N ILE A 63 1.94 2.64 -0.26
CA ILE A 63 2.68 1.54 -0.88
C ILE A 63 2.53 1.67 -2.38
N ASP A 64 3.48 2.36 -3.02
CA ASP A 64 3.35 2.82 -4.39
C ASP A 64 4.62 2.69 -5.22
N GLY A 65 5.61 1.97 -4.72
CA GLY A 65 6.89 1.80 -5.42
C GLY A 65 7.66 3.11 -5.60
N GLY A 66 7.33 4.13 -4.84
CA GLY A 66 7.99 5.44 -4.90
C GLY A 66 7.35 6.41 -5.87
N ALA A 67 6.17 6.08 -6.44
CA ALA A 67 5.50 6.95 -7.42
C ALA A 67 5.12 8.31 -6.82
N TYR A 68 4.81 8.36 -5.54
CA TYR A 68 4.47 9.59 -4.82
C TYR A 68 5.36 9.73 -3.58
N PRO A 69 6.64 10.05 -3.75
CA PRO A 69 7.56 10.12 -2.62
C PRO A 69 7.18 11.25 -1.66
N ARG A 70 7.26 10.96 -0.35
CA ARG A 70 6.96 11.94 0.70
C ARG A 70 7.91 11.79 1.86
#